data_4bb7cbd122ffe0af3dc9823631cc1bb1
#
_entry.id   4bb7cbd122ffe0af3dc9823631cc1bb1
#
_cell.length_a   1.000
_cell.length_b   1.000
_cell.length_c   1.000
_cell.angle_alpha   90.00
_cell.angle_beta   90.00
_cell.angle_gamma   90.00
#
_symmetry.space_group_name_H-M   'P 1'
#
loop_
_entity.id
_entity.type
_entity.pdbx_description
1 polymer ?
#
loop_
_entity_poly.entity_id
_entity_poly.type
_entity_poly.pdbx_seq_one_letter_code
_entity_poly.pdbx_strand_id
1 'polypeptide(L)'
;MSAEWFAHYKPIIFAVVWGLVLALAGAWATDIGEWYKSLQQPPWKPPDWVFGPMWTVIFILAGAAFVMGYHRAPNQETIRMLVILFIVNGLFNFIWSVLYFRMHRPDWALIEAIGLWLSVLAILLATRSYSPVSSWLMAPYLVWVSIAMALNWTTVKLNGPFT
;
A
#
# COMPACT_ATOMS: atom_id res chain seq x y z
N MET A 1 22.41 -23.43 11.02
CA MET A 1 21.39 -22.41 11.33
C MET A 1 20.29 -23.10 12.13
N SER A 2 20.05 -22.68 13.38
CA SER A 2 19.06 -23.33 14.25
C SER A 2 17.65 -22.98 13.81
N ALA A 3 16.69 -23.89 14.04
CA ALA A 3 15.27 -23.67 13.77
C ALA A 3 14.73 -22.41 14.49
N GLU A 4 15.26 -22.09 15.65
CA GLU A 4 14.94 -20.89 16.43
C GLU A 4 15.37 -19.61 15.72
N TRP A 5 16.56 -19.60 15.08
CA TRP A 5 17.02 -18.48 14.28
C TRP A 5 16.02 -18.19 13.14
N PHE A 6 15.62 -19.23 12.42
CA PHE A 6 14.68 -19.09 11.30
C PHE A 6 13.30 -18.58 11.74
N ALA A 7 12.79 -19.08 12.89
CA ALA A 7 11.52 -18.63 13.45
C ALA A 7 11.54 -17.14 13.84
N HIS A 8 12.67 -16.65 14.35
CA HIS A 8 12.81 -15.24 14.75
C HIS A 8 12.87 -14.28 13.54
N TYR A 9 13.59 -14.63 12.48
CA TYR A 9 13.80 -13.75 11.32
C TYR A 9 12.73 -13.90 10.23
N LYS A 10 11.93 -14.94 10.25
CA LYS A 10 10.86 -15.19 9.27
C LYS A 10 9.95 -13.98 9.03
N PRO A 11 9.39 -13.29 10.05
CA PRO A 11 8.56 -12.11 9.81
C PRO A 11 9.34 -10.93 9.23
N ILE A 12 10.60 -10.76 9.59
CA ILE A 12 11.47 -9.71 9.04
C ILE A 12 11.73 -9.97 7.55
N ILE A 13 12.07 -11.22 7.20
CA ILE A 13 12.30 -11.63 5.81
C ILE A 13 11.03 -11.38 4.98
N PHE A 14 9.85 -11.78 5.49
CA PHE A 14 8.59 -11.53 4.80
C PHE A 14 8.36 -10.03 4.59
N ALA A 15 8.51 -9.21 5.62
CA ALA A 15 8.28 -7.78 5.55
C ALA A 15 9.23 -7.09 4.54
N VAL A 16 10.50 -7.46 4.55
CA VAL A 16 11.50 -6.93 3.61
C VAL A 16 11.19 -7.36 2.17
N VAL A 17 10.91 -8.63 1.94
CA VAL A 17 10.56 -9.15 0.60
C VAL A 17 9.27 -8.49 0.10
N TRP A 18 8.23 -8.41 0.94
CA TRP A 18 6.97 -7.76 0.61
C TRP A 18 7.18 -6.29 0.22
N GLY A 19 7.91 -5.52 1.03
CA GLY A 19 8.19 -4.11 0.76
C GLY A 19 9.02 -3.90 -0.51
N LEU A 20 10.07 -4.72 -0.73
CA LEU A 20 10.90 -4.64 -1.93
C LEU A 20 10.12 -5.01 -3.19
N VAL A 21 9.31 -6.07 -3.14
CA VAL A 21 8.47 -6.47 -4.28
C VAL A 21 7.51 -5.35 -4.66
N LEU A 22 6.85 -4.72 -3.68
CA LEU A 22 5.94 -3.61 -3.95
C LEU A 22 6.67 -2.37 -4.47
N ALA A 23 7.82 -2.03 -3.91
CA ALA A 23 8.62 -0.90 -4.38
C ALA A 23 9.07 -1.09 -5.82
N LEU A 24 9.58 -2.27 -6.18
CA LEU A 24 10.04 -2.59 -7.53
C LEU A 24 8.86 -2.70 -8.52
N ALA A 25 7.80 -3.39 -8.14
CA ALA A 25 6.61 -3.53 -8.97
C ALA A 25 5.90 -2.17 -9.18
N GLY A 26 5.82 -1.35 -8.13
CA GLY A 26 5.30 0.00 -8.21
C GLY A 26 6.14 0.91 -9.11
N ALA A 27 7.47 0.87 -8.97
CA ALA A 27 8.38 1.62 -9.84
C ALA A 27 8.25 1.19 -11.30
N TRP A 28 8.13 -0.12 -11.57
CA TRP A 28 7.87 -0.64 -12.90
C TRP A 28 6.50 -0.21 -13.45
N ALA A 29 5.47 -0.22 -12.63
CA ALA A 29 4.11 0.14 -13.06
C ALA A 29 3.93 1.65 -13.25
N THR A 30 4.64 2.48 -12.49
CA THR A 30 4.49 3.94 -12.52
C THR A 30 5.17 4.52 -13.76
N ASP A 31 4.35 5.02 -14.68
CA ASP A 31 4.82 5.74 -15.87
C ASP A 31 4.35 7.19 -15.80
N ILE A 32 5.30 8.10 -15.59
CA ILE A 32 5.10 9.57 -15.57
C ILE A 32 5.50 10.21 -16.90
N GLY A 33 5.30 9.49 -17.99
CA GLY A 33 5.57 9.92 -19.36
C GLY A 33 4.59 10.97 -19.89
N GLU A 34 4.49 11.05 -21.21
CA GLU A 34 3.71 12.09 -21.92
C GLU A 34 2.23 12.06 -21.55
N TRP A 35 1.63 10.87 -21.48
CA TRP A 35 0.23 10.74 -21.10
C TRP A 35 -0.04 11.32 -19.69
N TYR A 36 0.75 10.93 -18.69
CA TYR A 36 0.60 11.45 -17.33
C TYR A 36 0.76 12.98 -17.27
N LYS A 37 1.73 13.52 -18.02
CA LYS A 37 1.98 14.98 -18.09
C LYS A 37 0.89 15.73 -18.84
N SER A 38 0.15 15.07 -19.71
CA SER A 38 -0.99 15.66 -20.41
C SER A 38 -2.24 15.83 -19.56
N LEU A 39 -2.32 15.12 -18.43
CA LEU A 39 -3.46 15.22 -17.52
C LEU A 39 -3.49 16.58 -16.82
N GLN A 40 -4.68 17.16 -16.73
CA GLN A 40 -4.93 18.30 -15.85
C GLN A 40 -4.82 17.84 -14.40
N GLN A 41 -3.90 18.43 -13.67
CA GLN A 41 -3.63 18.10 -12.27
C GLN A 41 -4.26 19.13 -11.33
N PRO A 42 -4.77 18.71 -10.16
CA PRO A 42 -5.25 19.68 -9.18
C PRO A 42 -4.10 20.55 -8.64
N PRO A 43 -4.37 21.83 -8.32
CA PRO A 43 -3.32 22.75 -7.87
C PRO A 43 -2.70 22.38 -6.51
N TRP A 44 -3.38 21.53 -5.74
CA TRP A 44 -2.90 21.03 -4.45
C TRP A 44 -2.13 19.71 -4.55
N LYS A 45 -1.91 19.17 -5.77
CA LYS A 45 -1.12 17.94 -5.96
C LYS A 45 0.32 18.16 -5.47
N PRO A 46 0.85 17.24 -4.61
CA PRO A 46 2.26 17.29 -4.28
C PRO A 46 3.16 17.16 -5.53
N PRO A 47 4.36 17.74 -5.53
CA PRO A 47 5.34 17.49 -6.59
C PRO A 47 5.60 15.99 -6.77
N ASP A 48 5.84 15.55 -8.02
CA ASP A 48 5.98 14.12 -8.34
C ASP A 48 7.10 13.42 -7.57
N TRP A 49 8.18 14.13 -7.25
CA TRP A 49 9.28 13.56 -6.46
C TRP A 49 8.90 13.17 -5.02
N VAL A 50 7.81 13.71 -4.47
CA VAL A 50 7.36 13.40 -3.10
C VAL A 50 6.82 11.97 -2.99
N PHE A 51 6.24 11.44 -4.07
CA PHE A 51 5.56 10.14 -4.04
C PHE A 51 6.52 8.98 -3.74
N GLY A 52 7.73 8.97 -4.31
CA GLY A 52 8.72 7.92 -4.07
C GLY A 52 9.13 7.82 -2.60
N PRO A 53 9.65 8.88 -1.96
CA PRO A 53 9.97 8.89 -0.54
C PRO A 53 8.78 8.57 0.36
N MET A 54 7.58 9.06 0.05
CA MET A 54 6.37 8.77 0.84
C MET A 54 6.01 7.28 0.82
N TRP A 55 6.01 6.65 -0.36
CA TRP A 55 5.78 5.21 -0.46
C TRP A 55 6.85 4.39 0.26
N THR A 56 8.12 4.84 0.19
CA THR A 56 9.21 4.19 0.92
C THR A 56 8.96 4.20 2.42
N VAL A 57 8.61 5.36 2.99
CA VAL A 57 8.29 5.48 4.41
C VAL A 57 7.09 4.60 4.77
N ILE A 58 6.04 4.61 3.96
CA ILE A 58 4.83 3.81 4.18
C ILE A 58 5.15 2.31 4.19
N PHE A 59 5.95 1.82 3.24
CA PHE A 59 6.31 0.40 3.20
C PHE A 59 7.20 -0.01 4.36
N ILE A 60 8.10 0.86 4.84
CA ILE A 60 8.90 0.62 6.05
C ILE A 60 7.99 0.53 7.28
N LEU A 61 7.07 1.47 7.46
CA LEU A 61 6.14 1.47 8.59
C LEU A 61 5.19 0.25 8.56
N ALA A 62 4.68 -0.09 7.38
CA ALA A 62 3.84 -1.27 7.19
C ALA A 62 4.62 -2.57 7.47
N GLY A 63 5.87 -2.66 7.01
CA GLY A 63 6.75 -3.79 7.34
C GLY A 63 7.00 -3.93 8.84
N ALA A 64 7.28 -2.81 9.52
CA ALA A 64 7.40 -2.79 10.98
C ALA A 64 6.10 -3.22 11.67
N ALA A 65 4.95 -2.74 11.18
CA ALA A 65 3.62 -3.15 11.67
C ALA A 65 3.41 -4.66 11.54
N PHE A 66 3.81 -5.25 10.40
CA PHE A 66 3.75 -6.68 10.18
C PHE A 66 4.59 -7.45 11.20
N VAL A 67 5.86 -7.09 11.36
CA VAL A 67 6.80 -7.77 12.27
C VAL A 67 6.28 -7.72 13.71
N MET A 68 5.85 -6.55 14.17
CA MET A 68 5.32 -6.38 15.52
C MET A 68 4.00 -7.13 15.72
N GLY A 69 3.11 -7.11 14.74
CA GLY A 69 1.86 -7.86 14.76
C GLY A 69 2.12 -9.37 14.79
N TYR A 70 3.07 -9.84 13.98
CA TYR A 70 3.46 -11.26 13.94
C TYR A 70 3.93 -11.77 15.30
N HIS A 71 4.84 -11.03 15.97
CA HIS A 71 5.37 -11.44 17.28
C HIS A 71 4.37 -11.33 18.42
N ARG A 72 3.32 -10.53 18.28
CA ARG A 72 2.27 -10.34 19.29
C ARG A 72 0.99 -11.12 19.00
N ALA A 73 0.94 -11.82 17.88
CA ALA A 73 -0.22 -12.62 17.51
C ALA A 73 -0.47 -13.74 18.54
N PRO A 74 -1.70 -13.91 19.01
CA PRO A 74 -2.01 -14.88 20.09
C PRO A 74 -1.92 -16.34 19.62
N ASN A 75 -2.04 -16.60 18.32
CA ASN A 75 -2.04 -17.95 17.77
C ASN A 75 -1.68 -17.96 16.27
N GLN A 76 -1.49 -19.16 15.71
CA GLN A 76 -1.11 -19.36 14.31
C GLN A 76 -2.20 -18.91 13.30
N GLU A 77 -3.45 -18.96 13.70
CA GLU A 77 -4.56 -18.49 12.85
C GLU A 77 -4.50 -16.97 12.65
N THR A 78 -4.24 -16.24 13.74
CA THR A 78 -4.03 -14.78 13.67
C THR A 78 -2.81 -14.43 12.80
N ILE A 79 -1.71 -15.18 12.90
CA ILE A 79 -0.54 -15.00 12.02
C ILE A 79 -0.93 -15.23 10.56
N ARG A 80 -1.64 -16.32 10.27
CA ARG A 80 -2.09 -16.63 8.91
C ARG A 80 -2.97 -15.51 8.35
N MET A 81 -3.94 -15.04 9.14
CA MET A 81 -4.80 -13.92 8.76
C MET A 81 -3.99 -12.66 8.47
N LEU A 82 -3.02 -12.32 9.31
CA LEU A 82 -2.14 -11.17 9.11
C LEU A 82 -1.35 -11.26 7.79
N VAL A 83 -0.77 -12.43 7.50
CA VAL A 83 -0.06 -12.69 6.23
C VAL A 83 -0.99 -12.50 5.03
N ILE A 84 -2.19 -13.07 5.07
CA ILE A 84 -3.18 -12.94 3.99
C ILE A 84 -3.55 -11.47 3.78
N LEU A 85 -3.82 -10.72 4.85
CA LEU A 85 -4.18 -9.31 4.76
C LEU A 85 -3.07 -8.48 4.10
N PHE A 86 -1.79 -8.73 4.43
CA PHE A 86 -0.67 -8.04 3.81
C PHE A 86 -0.47 -8.42 2.34
N ILE A 87 -0.67 -9.68 1.98
CA ILE A 87 -0.63 -10.13 0.57
C ILE A 87 -1.75 -9.45 -0.22
N VAL A 88 -2.98 -9.47 0.28
CA VAL A 88 -4.14 -8.83 -0.37
C VAL A 88 -3.92 -7.32 -0.51
N ASN A 89 -3.42 -6.66 0.53
CA ASN A 89 -3.07 -5.24 0.47
C ASN A 89 -2.03 -4.95 -0.61
N GLY A 90 -0.98 -5.76 -0.68
CA GLY A 90 0.06 -5.62 -1.71
C GLY A 90 -0.48 -5.80 -3.13
N LEU A 91 -1.40 -6.74 -3.34
CA LEU A 91 -2.07 -6.93 -4.63
C LEU A 91 -2.90 -5.70 -5.03
N PHE A 92 -3.71 -5.17 -4.14
CA PHE A 92 -4.45 -3.93 -4.40
C PHE A 92 -3.53 -2.76 -4.71
N ASN A 93 -2.45 -2.58 -3.95
CA ASN A 93 -1.48 -1.50 -4.20
C ASN A 93 -0.86 -1.60 -5.60
N PHE A 94 -0.48 -2.80 -6.03
CA PHE A 94 0.07 -3.05 -7.35
C PHE A 94 -0.97 -2.84 -8.46
N ILE A 95 -2.18 -3.39 -8.31
CA ILE A 95 -3.26 -3.29 -9.29
C ILE A 95 -3.64 -1.82 -9.51
N TRP A 96 -3.72 -1.02 -8.44
CA TRP A 96 -3.97 0.42 -8.55
C TRP A 96 -2.95 1.11 -9.47
N SER A 97 -1.66 0.83 -9.28
CA SER A 97 -0.60 1.42 -10.10
C SER A 97 -0.69 1.00 -11.57
N VAL A 98 -1.03 -0.28 -11.83
CA VAL A 98 -1.21 -0.79 -13.19
C VAL A 98 -2.42 -0.12 -13.87
N LEU A 99 -3.56 -0.06 -13.20
CA LEU A 99 -4.76 0.57 -13.73
C LEU A 99 -4.53 2.04 -14.04
N TYR A 100 -3.90 2.76 -13.12
CA TYR A 100 -3.69 4.19 -13.28
C TYR A 100 -2.69 4.51 -14.38
N PHE A 101 -1.47 3.96 -14.30
CA PHE A 101 -0.34 4.38 -15.13
C PHE A 101 -0.15 3.53 -16.40
N ARG A 102 -0.42 2.23 -16.37
CA ARG A 102 -0.21 1.35 -17.54
C ARG A 102 -1.44 1.22 -18.42
N MET A 103 -2.60 1.14 -17.80
CA MET A 103 -3.86 1.04 -18.55
C MET A 103 -4.46 2.41 -18.88
N HIS A 104 -3.91 3.50 -18.31
CA HIS A 104 -4.43 4.86 -18.46
C HIS A 104 -5.90 4.99 -18.05
N ARG A 105 -6.29 4.24 -17.01
CA ARG A 105 -7.66 4.17 -16.49
C ARG A 105 -7.74 4.65 -15.03
N PRO A 106 -7.56 5.97 -14.79
CA PRO A 106 -7.73 6.54 -13.46
C PRO A 106 -9.13 6.33 -12.88
N ASP A 107 -10.14 6.20 -13.74
CA ASP A 107 -11.51 5.90 -13.36
C ASP A 107 -11.64 4.50 -12.71
N TRP A 108 -11.03 3.49 -13.30
CA TRP A 108 -11.00 2.13 -12.71
C TRP A 108 -10.08 2.06 -11.50
N ALA A 109 -8.95 2.75 -11.54
CA ALA A 109 -8.05 2.86 -10.41
C ALA A 109 -8.75 3.49 -9.19
N LEU A 110 -9.66 4.45 -9.39
CA LEU A 110 -10.43 5.05 -8.32
C LEU A 110 -11.37 4.05 -7.65
N ILE A 111 -12.03 3.19 -8.42
CA ILE A 111 -12.90 2.14 -7.89
C ILE A 111 -12.08 1.11 -7.11
N GLU A 112 -10.95 0.71 -7.67
CA GLU A 112 -10.01 -0.23 -7.07
C GLU A 112 -9.42 0.32 -5.75
N ALA A 113 -9.12 1.61 -5.69
CA ALA A 113 -8.58 2.28 -4.52
C ALA A 113 -9.48 2.15 -3.28
N ILE A 114 -10.79 1.91 -3.45
CA ILE A 114 -11.69 1.56 -2.33
C ILE A 114 -11.25 0.24 -1.70
N GLY A 115 -10.93 -0.76 -2.52
CA GLY A 115 -10.40 -2.04 -2.05
C GLY A 115 -9.05 -1.89 -1.35
N LEU A 116 -8.15 -1.09 -1.92
CA LEU A 116 -6.87 -0.75 -1.30
C LEU A 116 -7.08 -0.10 0.08
N TRP A 117 -7.93 0.92 0.16
CA TRP A 117 -8.23 1.62 1.42
C TRP A 117 -8.82 0.69 2.48
N LEU A 118 -9.79 -0.14 2.08
CA LEU A 118 -10.41 -1.13 2.97
C LEU A 118 -9.41 -2.18 3.45
N SER A 119 -8.46 -2.60 2.62
CA SER A 119 -7.41 -3.55 3.00
C SER A 119 -6.48 -2.98 4.06
N VAL A 120 -6.11 -1.69 3.95
CA VAL A 120 -5.31 -0.99 4.98
C VAL A 120 -6.11 -0.88 6.29
N LEU A 121 -7.38 -0.47 6.21
CA LEU A 121 -8.27 -0.39 7.36
C LEU A 121 -8.43 -1.76 8.05
N ALA A 122 -8.56 -2.83 7.26
CA ALA A 122 -8.69 -4.19 7.79
C ALA A 122 -7.46 -4.61 8.60
N ILE A 123 -6.24 -4.31 8.12
CA ILE A 123 -5.00 -4.57 8.87
C ILE A 123 -4.98 -3.76 10.18
N LEU A 124 -5.30 -2.47 10.12
CA LEU A 124 -5.34 -1.59 11.27
C LEU A 124 -6.31 -2.10 12.34
N LEU A 125 -7.51 -2.47 11.96
CA LEU A 125 -8.52 -2.97 12.87
C LEU A 125 -8.19 -4.36 13.41
N ALA A 126 -7.67 -5.26 12.56
CA ALA A 126 -7.30 -6.62 12.96
C ALA A 126 -6.17 -6.62 13.99
N THR A 127 -5.19 -5.71 13.87
CA THR A 127 -4.05 -5.66 14.79
C THR A 127 -4.33 -4.91 16.08
N ARG A 128 -5.38 -4.08 16.12
CA ARG A 128 -5.68 -3.17 17.24
C ARG A 128 -5.80 -3.90 18.59
N SER A 129 -6.40 -5.07 18.62
CA SER A 129 -6.70 -5.81 19.86
C SER A 129 -5.48 -6.46 20.51
N TYR A 130 -4.51 -6.91 19.69
CA TYR A 130 -3.35 -7.66 20.19
C TYR A 130 -2.01 -6.93 19.95
N SER A 131 -1.95 -5.96 19.05
CA SER A 131 -0.77 -5.16 18.77
C SER A 131 -1.15 -3.70 18.44
N PRO A 132 -1.54 -2.87 19.42
CA PRO A 132 -1.93 -1.47 19.17
C PRO A 132 -0.87 -0.66 18.42
N VAL A 133 0.42 -0.94 18.66
CA VAL A 133 1.52 -0.28 17.95
C VAL A 133 1.48 -0.61 16.45
N SER A 134 1.24 -1.87 16.08
CA SER A 134 1.07 -2.25 14.65
C SER A 134 -0.09 -1.49 14.02
N SER A 135 -1.20 -1.36 14.73
CA SER A 135 -2.35 -0.58 14.27
C SER A 135 -1.99 0.88 14.01
N TRP A 136 -1.30 1.54 14.94
CA TRP A 136 -0.86 2.93 14.78
C TRP A 136 0.16 3.10 13.65
N LEU A 137 1.06 2.14 13.43
CA LEU A 137 2.02 2.16 12.32
C LEU A 137 1.35 2.08 10.94
N MET A 138 0.12 1.53 10.86
CA MET A 138 -0.67 1.51 9.63
C MET A 138 -1.45 2.82 9.38
N ALA A 139 -1.62 3.68 10.38
CA ALA A 139 -2.39 4.90 10.24
C ALA A 139 -1.84 5.86 9.16
N PRO A 140 -0.53 6.11 9.04
CA PRO A 140 0.02 6.92 7.95
C PRO A 140 -0.30 6.37 6.56
N TYR A 141 -0.33 5.05 6.40
CA TYR A 141 -0.73 4.41 5.13
C TYR A 141 -2.20 4.72 4.80
N LEU A 142 -3.09 4.60 5.77
CA LEU A 142 -4.51 4.91 5.58
C LEU A 142 -4.72 6.39 5.18
N VAL A 143 -4.03 7.31 5.86
CA VAL A 143 -4.06 8.75 5.53
C VAL A 143 -3.55 8.99 4.11
N TRP A 144 -2.42 8.39 3.74
CA TRP A 144 -1.83 8.57 2.42
C TRP A 144 -2.72 8.04 1.29
N VAL A 145 -3.33 6.86 1.47
CA VAL A 145 -4.29 6.32 0.49
C VAL A 145 -5.51 7.21 0.38
N SER A 146 -5.99 7.79 1.47
CA SER A 146 -7.11 8.75 1.44
C SER A 146 -6.78 10.00 0.60
N ILE A 147 -5.56 10.53 0.75
CA ILE A 147 -5.07 11.65 -0.05
C ILE A 147 -4.94 11.23 -1.54
N ALA A 148 -4.37 10.05 -1.80
CA ALA A 148 -4.22 9.52 -3.15
C ALA A 148 -5.58 9.29 -3.83
N MET A 149 -6.59 8.81 -3.11
CA MET A 149 -7.97 8.67 -3.61
C MET A 149 -8.59 10.02 -3.96
N ALA A 150 -8.42 11.04 -3.11
CA ALA A 150 -8.92 12.38 -3.37
C ALA A 150 -8.24 12.99 -4.61
N LEU A 151 -6.93 12.76 -4.77
CA LEU A 151 -6.15 13.18 -5.92
C LEU A 151 -6.62 12.46 -7.21
N ASN A 152 -6.78 11.14 -7.14
CA ASN A 152 -7.28 10.32 -8.25
C ASN A 152 -8.70 10.75 -8.67
N TRP A 153 -9.61 10.93 -7.70
CA TRP A 153 -10.97 11.41 -7.95
C TRP A 153 -10.98 12.78 -8.65
N THR A 154 -10.13 13.72 -8.19
CA THR A 154 -10.02 15.04 -8.81
C THR A 154 -9.47 14.92 -10.24
N THR A 155 -8.48 14.07 -10.47
CA THR A 155 -7.94 13.79 -11.81
C THR A 155 -9.02 13.26 -12.76
N VAL A 156 -9.86 12.32 -12.27
CA VAL A 156 -10.99 11.79 -13.07
C VAL A 156 -11.99 12.89 -13.42
N LYS A 157 -12.31 13.77 -12.49
CA LYS A 157 -13.23 14.90 -12.74
C LYS A 157 -12.70 15.91 -13.75
N LEU A 158 -11.39 16.15 -13.74
CA LEU A 158 -10.76 17.15 -14.62
C LEU A 158 -10.53 16.62 -16.05
N ASN A 159 -10.37 15.31 -16.22
CA ASN A 159 -9.91 14.73 -17.50
C ASN A 159 -10.86 13.70 -18.10
N GLY A 160 -11.88 13.25 -17.39
CA GLY A 160 -12.82 12.25 -17.91
C GLY A 160 -13.74 12.77 -19.02
N PRO A 161 -14.36 11.86 -19.78
CA PRO A 161 -14.34 10.40 -19.64
C PRO A 161 -13.04 9.76 -20.18
N PHE A 162 -12.65 8.63 -19.57
CA PHE A 162 -11.55 7.80 -20.04
C PHE A 162 -12.11 6.64 -20.88
N THR A 163 -11.55 6.43 -22.07
CA THR A 163 -11.99 5.42 -23.04
C THR A 163 -10.88 4.40 -23.30
#